data_1f8c4a9b545cd670320efd32dc3893a1
#
_entry.id   1f8c4a9b545cd670320efd32dc3893a1
#
_cell.length_a   1.000
_cell.length_b   1.000
_cell.length_c   1.000
_cell.angle_alpha   90.00
_cell.angle_beta   90.00
_cell.angle_gamma   90.00
#
_symmetry.space_group_name_H-M   'P 1'
#
loop_
_entity.id
_entity.type
_entity.pdbx_description
1 polymer ?
#
loop_
_entity_poly.entity_id
_entity_poly.type
_entity_poly.pdbx_seq_one_letter_code
_entity_poly.pdbx_strand_id
1 'polypeptide(L)'
;MKQNSPIPRHSLADAVVGRLQQQLSLGVYKPGDKLPSEPELMAEFGVGRSTIREAVRILANTGLVTVRQGSGTMVEAQRGIAEPLPQRLRRAAAADLDEVRQLLEIKIAEKAALLRTRKDITKMKALLDERNNAALARDIEGAIRSDIQFHIAIAVASRNDILADLYRTVAEQMTRHFHKTHLPTKKFLES
;
A
#
# COMPACT_ATOMS: atom_id res chain seq x y z
N MET A 1 -12.41 -27.30 -22.87
CA MET A 1 -11.51 -27.78 -21.81
C MET A 1 -11.40 -26.71 -20.76
N LYS A 2 -11.97 -26.92 -19.57
CA LYS A 2 -11.86 -25.98 -18.45
C LYS A 2 -10.49 -26.18 -17.80
N GLN A 3 -9.59 -25.21 -17.89
CA GLN A 3 -8.35 -25.20 -17.11
C GLN A 3 -8.71 -24.93 -15.65
N ASN A 4 -8.71 -26.00 -14.86
CA ASN A 4 -8.84 -25.94 -13.43
C ASN A 4 -7.45 -25.62 -12.84
N SER A 5 -7.04 -24.34 -12.83
CA SER A 5 -5.84 -23.92 -12.10
C SER A 5 -6.18 -23.87 -10.63
N PRO A 6 -5.56 -24.69 -9.77
CA PRO A 6 -5.80 -24.61 -8.33
C PRO A 6 -5.33 -23.26 -7.82
N ILE A 7 -6.20 -22.56 -7.10
CA ILE A 7 -5.87 -21.33 -6.39
C ILE A 7 -4.79 -21.67 -5.36
N PRO A 8 -3.63 -20.99 -5.36
CA PRO A 8 -2.59 -21.27 -4.36
C PRO A 8 -3.16 -20.98 -2.97
N ARG A 9 -3.29 -22.01 -2.15
CA ARG A 9 -3.50 -21.85 -0.71
C ARG A 9 -2.27 -21.13 -0.18
N HIS A 10 -2.44 -20.03 0.54
CA HIS A 10 -1.35 -19.41 1.30
C HIS A 10 -0.66 -20.52 2.10
N SER A 11 0.57 -20.82 1.76
CA SER A 11 1.32 -21.89 2.42
C SER A 11 1.69 -21.44 3.84
N LEU A 12 1.89 -22.39 4.76
CA LEU A 12 2.45 -22.06 6.08
C LEU A 12 3.78 -21.32 5.96
N ALA A 13 4.53 -21.57 4.88
CA ALA A 13 5.75 -20.84 4.58
C ALA A 13 5.49 -19.36 4.29
N ASP A 14 4.45 -19.01 3.54
CA ASP A 14 4.08 -17.61 3.28
C ASP A 14 3.68 -16.87 4.56
N ALA A 15 2.98 -17.55 5.48
CA ALA A 15 2.64 -16.98 6.78
C ALA A 15 3.89 -16.70 7.64
N VAL A 16 4.86 -17.62 7.65
CA VAL A 16 6.15 -17.43 8.34
C VAL A 16 6.95 -16.30 7.68
N VAL A 17 7.01 -16.23 6.34
CA VAL A 17 7.65 -15.13 5.60
C VAL A 17 7.05 -13.80 6.00
N GLY A 18 5.73 -13.67 6.01
CA GLY A 18 5.04 -12.44 6.40
C GLY A 18 5.39 -11.99 7.83
N ARG A 19 5.44 -12.92 8.79
CA ARG A 19 5.83 -12.62 10.17
C ARG A 19 7.29 -12.19 10.30
N LEU A 20 8.21 -12.91 9.65
CA LEU A 20 9.63 -12.53 9.66
C LEU A 20 9.86 -11.18 8.98
N GLN A 21 9.19 -10.91 7.86
CA GLN A 21 9.23 -9.59 7.21
C GLN A 21 8.72 -8.47 8.13
N GLN A 22 7.67 -8.73 8.88
CA GLN A 22 7.16 -7.79 9.88
C GLN A 22 8.17 -7.55 10.99
N GLN A 23 8.81 -8.58 11.54
CA GLN A 23 9.85 -8.45 12.58
C GLN A 23 11.06 -7.67 12.06
N LEU A 24 11.50 -7.93 10.82
CA LEU A 24 12.56 -7.18 10.14
C LEU A 24 12.17 -5.71 9.97
N SER A 25 10.94 -5.43 9.53
CA SER A 25 10.46 -4.05 9.33
C SER A 25 10.29 -3.26 10.63
N LEU A 26 9.99 -3.94 11.74
CA LEU A 26 9.90 -3.35 13.07
C LEU A 26 11.29 -3.18 13.73
N GLY A 27 12.38 -3.65 13.09
CA GLY A 27 13.72 -3.56 13.62
C GLY A 27 14.00 -4.53 14.77
N VAL A 28 13.21 -5.60 14.92
CA VAL A 28 13.46 -6.68 15.87
C VAL A 28 14.79 -7.37 15.52
N TYR A 29 15.01 -7.55 14.22
CA TYR A 29 16.30 -7.96 13.67
C TYR A 29 16.84 -6.86 12.77
N LYS A 30 18.06 -6.41 13.05
CA LYS A 30 18.73 -5.33 12.31
C LYS A 30 19.63 -5.92 11.21
N PRO A 31 19.97 -5.15 10.18
CA PRO A 31 20.99 -5.54 9.22
C PRO A 31 22.30 -5.95 9.93
N GLY A 32 22.82 -7.11 9.56
CA GLY A 32 23.99 -7.73 10.21
C GLY A 32 23.65 -8.67 11.36
N ASP A 33 22.43 -8.66 11.87
CA ASP A 33 22.03 -9.62 12.89
C ASP A 33 21.86 -11.02 12.31
N LYS A 34 22.01 -12.00 13.16
CA LYS A 34 21.73 -13.40 12.83
C LYS A 34 20.29 -13.72 13.19
N LEU A 35 19.52 -14.28 12.25
CA LEU A 35 18.21 -14.83 12.56
C LEU A 35 18.35 -16.05 13.48
N PRO A 36 17.32 -16.34 14.30
CA PRO A 36 17.26 -17.57 15.05
C PRO A 36 17.50 -18.80 14.16
N SER A 37 18.08 -19.85 14.71
CA SER A 37 18.31 -21.10 14.00
C SER A 37 17.02 -21.77 13.54
N GLU A 38 17.09 -22.69 12.55
CA GLU A 38 15.92 -23.44 12.11
C GLU A 38 15.13 -24.08 13.28
N PRO A 39 15.78 -24.74 14.26
CA PRO A 39 15.05 -25.29 15.41
C PRO A 39 14.34 -24.24 16.28
N GLU A 40 14.98 -23.07 16.48
CA GLU A 40 14.36 -21.97 17.25
C GLU A 40 13.16 -21.39 16.52
N LEU A 41 13.28 -21.16 15.20
CA LEU A 41 12.15 -20.70 14.37
C LEU A 41 11.02 -21.73 14.30
N MET A 42 11.35 -23.03 14.28
CA MET A 42 10.34 -24.09 14.36
C MET A 42 9.56 -24.02 15.68
N ALA A 43 10.24 -23.79 16.80
CA ALA A 43 9.62 -23.64 18.11
C ALA A 43 8.78 -22.37 18.21
N GLU A 44 9.31 -21.23 17.69
CA GLU A 44 8.61 -19.93 17.72
C GLU A 44 7.31 -19.92 16.90
N PHE A 45 7.37 -20.50 15.68
CA PHE A 45 6.22 -20.47 14.75
C PHE A 45 5.34 -21.72 14.81
N GLY A 46 5.73 -22.75 15.54
CA GLY A 46 4.97 -24.01 15.66
C GLY A 46 4.85 -24.77 14.33
N VAL A 47 5.87 -24.70 13.45
CA VAL A 47 5.83 -25.30 12.11
C VAL A 47 7.00 -26.27 11.90
N GLY A 48 6.88 -27.13 10.87
CA GLY A 48 7.90 -28.11 10.54
C GLY A 48 9.14 -27.50 9.85
N ARG A 49 10.26 -28.24 9.88
CA ARG A 49 11.54 -27.84 9.30
C ARG A 49 11.44 -27.46 7.82
N SER A 50 10.68 -28.22 7.02
CA SER A 50 10.49 -27.93 5.59
C SER A 50 9.86 -26.55 5.35
N THR A 51 8.88 -26.18 6.20
CA THR A 51 8.22 -24.87 6.16
C THR A 51 9.19 -23.72 6.47
N ILE A 52 10.03 -23.89 7.52
CA ILE A 52 11.04 -22.88 7.87
C ILE A 52 12.08 -22.75 6.76
N ARG A 53 12.59 -23.84 6.21
CA ARG A 53 13.56 -23.79 5.11
C ARG A 53 13.01 -23.12 3.87
N GLU A 54 11.76 -23.40 3.53
CA GLU A 54 11.08 -22.73 2.42
C GLU A 54 10.91 -21.23 2.67
N ALA A 55 10.47 -20.84 3.87
CA ALA A 55 10.36 -19.43 4.26
C ALA A 55 11.71 -18.70 4.19
N VAL A 56 12.77 -19.31 4.74
CA VAL A 56 14.13 -18.75 4.68
C VAL A 56 14.62 -18.63 3.23
N ARG A 57 14.32 -19.63 2.37
CA ARG A 57 14.65 -19.59 0.95
C ARG A 57 13.94 -18.43 0.23
N ILE A 58 12.67 -18.21 0.51
CA ILE A 58 11.91 -17.08 -0.05
C ILE A 58 12.53 -15.75 0.41
N LEU A 59 12.86 -15.61 1.70
CA LEU A 59 13.52 -14.41 2.22
C LEU A 59 14.90 -14.20 1.61
N ALA A 60 15.67 -15.26 1.36
CA ALA A 60 16.97 -15.18 0.70
C ALA A 60 16.83 -14.77 -0.77
N ASN A 61 15.86 -15.32 -1.49
CA ASN A 61 15.58 -14.95 -2.89
C ASN A 61 15.13 -13.49 -3.02
N THR A 62 14.48 -12.93 -1.98
CA THR A 62 14.12 -11.51 -1.92
C THR A 62 15.26 -10.62 -1.40
N GLY A 63 16.44 -11.21 -1.07
CA GLY A 63 17.61 -10.47 -0.60
C GLY A 63 17.46 -9.89 0.82
N LEU A 64 16.45 -10.31 1.59
CA LEU A 64 16.25 -9.89 2.98
C LEU A 64 17.24 -10.56 3.93
N VAL A 65 17.68 -11.76 3.56
CA VAL A 65 18.64 -12.52 4.34
C VAL A 65 19.63 -13.23 3.41
N THR A 66 20.80 -13.58 3.93
CA THR A 66 21.78 -14.46 3.27
C THR A 66 22.03 -15.68 4.14
N VAL A 67 21.92 -16.86 3.55
CA VAL A 67 22.24 -18.13 4.22
C VAL A 67 23.73 -18.43 4.03
N ARG A 68 24.50 -18.45 5.12
CA ARG A 68 25.91 -18.79 5.11
C ARG A 68 26.13 -20.15 5.74
N GLN A 69 26.73 -21.07 4.99
CA GLN A 69 26.99 -22.42 5.48
C GLN A 69 27.86 -22.34 6.74
N GLY A 70 27.45 -22.99 7.83
CA GLY A 70 28.15 -22.97 9.12
C GLY A 70 27.92 -21.70 9.97
N SER A 71 27.53 -20.56 9.37
CA SER A 71 27.31 -19.30 10.10
C SER A 71 25.82 -18.99 10.37
N GLY A 72 24.90 -19.68 9.68
CA GLY A 72 23.46 -19.48 9.80
C GLY A 72 22.91 -18.46 8.83
N THR A 73 21.75 -17.93 9.13
CA THR A 73 21.02 -16.95 8.30
C THR A 73 21.28 -15.55 8.84
N MET A 74 21.86 -14.69 8.02
CA MET A 74 22.18 -13.30 8.38
C MET A 74 21.17 -12.36 7.74
N VAL A 75 20.74 -11.34 8.47
CA VAL A 75 19.92 -10.25 7.93
C VAL A 75 20.81 -9.35 7.08
N GLU A 76 20.41 -9.17 5.83
CA GLU A 76 21.16 -8.30 4.91
C GLU A 76 20.80 -6.83 5.15
N ALA A 77 21.82 -5.97 5.01
CA ALA A 77 21.56 -4.55 4.88
C ALA A 77 20.76 -4.36 3.58
N GLN A 78 19.52 -3.89 3.70
CA GLN A 78 18.62 -3.70 2.56
C GLN A 78 19.21 -2.68 1.59
N ARG A 79 20.23 -3.07 0.84
CA ARG A 79 20.64 -2.35 -0.36
C ARG A 79 19.68 -2.79 -1.48
N GLY A 80 18.51 -2.16 -1.54
CA GLY A 80 17.65 -2.25 -2.71
C GLY A 80 16.34 -3.03 -2.61
N ILE A 81 15.96 -3.63 -1.47
CA ILE A 81 14.55 -3.96 -1.28
C ILE A 81 13.94 -2.80 -0.53
N ALA A 82 13.56 -1.80 -1.30
CA ALA A 82 12.72 -0.74 -0.79
C ALA A 82 11.51 -1.37 -0.13
N GLU A 83 11.28 -1.04 1.14
CA GLU A 83 9.98 -1.27 1.80
C GLU A 83 8.87 -1.11 0.76
N PRO A 84 7.92 -2.05 0.66
CA PRO A 84 6.86 -1.93 -0.33
C PRO A 84 6.26 -0.54 -0.29
N LEU A 85 6.09 0.09 -1.46
CA LEU A 85 5.66 1.48 -1.55
C LEU A 85 4.46 1.80 -0.64
N PRO A 86 3.42 0.95 -0.50
CA PRO A 86 2.33 1.21 0.42
C PRO A 86 2.75 1.30 1.90
N GLN A 87 3.77 0.55 2.32
CA GLN A 87 4.28 0.62 3.71
C GLN A 87 5.09 1.90 3.92
N ARG A 88 5.93 2.25 2.96
CA ARG A 88 6.73 3.47 2.98
C ARG A 88 5.83 4.71 3.00
N LEU A 89 4.77 4.74 2.20
CA LEU A 89 3.80 5.83 2.16
C LEU A 89 3.03 5.97 3.49
N ARG A 90 2.80 4.88 4.24
CA ARG A 90 2.16 4.94 5.57
C ARG A 90 2.96 5.75 6.60
N ARG A 91 4.28 5.83 6.45
CA ARG A 91 5.20 6.53 7.34
C ARG A 91 5.69 7.85 6.77
N ALA A 92 5.33 8.16 5.52
CA ALA A 92 5.69 9.41 4.89
C ALA A 92 5.03 10.59 5.61
N ALA A 93 5.71 11.73 5.64
CA ALA A 93 5.12 12.96 6.14
C ALA A 93 3.94 13.40 5.25
N ALA A 94 2.94 14.03 5.86
CA ALA A 94 1.77 14.50 5.11
C ALA A 94 2.15 15.49 4.00
N ALA A 95 3.17 16.32 4.22
CA ALA A 95 3.68 17.27 3.23
C ALA A 95 4.27 16.56 2.00
N ASP A 96 5.06 15.48 2.20
CA ASP A 96 5.65 14.71 1.11
C ASP A 96 4.57 14.01 0.27
N LEU A 97 3.53 13.48 0.94
CA LEU A 97 2.38 12.88 0.25
C LEU A 97 1.59 13.91 -0.54
N ASP A 98 1.43 15.13 0.00
CA ASP A 98 0.72 16.21 -0.66
C ASP A 98 1.48 16.72 -1.90
N GLU A 99 2.80 16.84 -1.83
CA GLU A 99 3.64 17.17 -2.98
C GLU A 99 3.50 16.15 -4.11
N VAL A 100 3.60 14.86 -3.80
CA VAL A 100 3.39 13.79 -4.78
C VAL A 100 1.98 13.82 -5.35
N ARG A 101 0.96 14.03 -4.52
CA ARG A 101 -0.43 14.16 -4.95
C ARG A 101 -0.60 15.28 -5.96
N GLN A 102 -0.08 16.47 -5.67
CA GLN A 102 -0.18 17.64 -6.56
C GLN A 102 0.47 17.37 -7.93
N LEU A 103 1.66 16.76 -7.95
CA LEU A 103 2.32 16.37 -9.19
C LEU A 103 1.48 15.41 -10.03
N LEU A 104 0.89 14.40 -9.39
CA LEU A 104 0.03 13.43 -10.08
C LEU A 104 -1.25 14.09 -10.60
N GLU A 105 -1.91 14.95 -9.79
CA GLU A 105 -3.17 15.60 -10.13
C GLU A 105 -3.04 16.49 -11.37
N ILE A 106 -1.96 17.25 -11.50
CA ILE A 106 -1.71 18.09 -12.68
C ILE A 106 -1.70 17.24 -13.94
N LYS A 107 -0.92 16.15 -13.95
CA LYS A 107 -0.80 15.29 -15.13
C LYS A 107 -2.05 14.48 -15.41
N ILE A 108 -2.73 14.05 -14.38
CA ILE A 108 -4.02 13.35 -14.45
C ILE A 108 -5.07 14.28 -15.05
N ALA A 109 -5.18 15.52 -14.57
CA ALA A 109 -6.17 16.49 -15.05
C ALA A 109 -5.94 16.86 -16.54
N GLU A 110 -4.68 17.09 -16.96
CA GLU A 110 -4.33 17.32 -18.36
C GLU A 110 -4.83 16.19 -19.27
N LYS A 111 -4.52 14.93 -18.90
CA LYS A 111 -4.93 13.77 -19.69
C LYS A 111 -6.44 13.56 -19.67
N ALA A 112 -7.07 13.68 -18.50
CA ALA A 112 -8.51 13.54 -18.35
C ALA A 112 -9.27 14.60 -19.16
N ALA A 113 -8.77 15.83 -19.22
CA ALA A 113 -9.36 16.90 -20.01
C ALA A 113 -9.45 16.55 -21.51
N LEU A 114 -8.50 15.77 -22.02
CA LEU A 114 -8.45 15.33 -23.42
C LEU A 114 -9.25 14.03 -23.67
N LEU A 115 -9.24 13.12 -22.72
CA LEU A 115 -9.67 11.72 -22.95
C LEU A 115 -11.00 11.36 -22.26
N ARG A 116 -11.56 12.23 -21.43
CA ARG A 116 -12.81 11.99 -20.73
C ARG A 116 -14.00 11.79 -21.66
N THR A 117 -14.90 10.92 -21.28
CA THR A 117 -16.18 10.71 -21.93
C THR A 117 -17.32 11.44 -21.20
N ARG A 118 -18.49 11.50 -21.80
CA ARG A 118 -19.71 12.01 -21.14
C ARG A 118 -20.04 11.19 -19.88
N LYS A 119 -19.81 9.88 -19.90
CA LYS A 119 -20.04 9.01 -18.74
C LYS A 119 -19.12 9.35 -17.57
N ASP A 120 -17.86 9.69 -17.84
CA ASP A 120 -16.92 10.12 -16.80
C ASP A 120 -17.39 11.44 -16.16
N ILE A 121 -17.83 12.41 -16.96
CA ILE A 121 -18.36 13.69 -16.46
C ILE A 121 -19.59 13.47 -15.59
N THR A 122 -20.52 12.60 -16.02
CA THR A 122 -21.73 12.30 -15.22
C THR A 122 -21.34 11.69 -13.87
N LYS A 123 -20.38 10.76 -13.85
CA LYS A 123 -19.88 10.16 -12.61
C LYS A 123 -19.22 11.20 -11.70
N MET A 124 -18.37 12.07 -12.25
CA MET A 124 -17.70 13.12 -11.48
C MET A 124 -18.71 14.09 -10.86
N LYS A 125 -19.73 14.51 -11.60
CA LYS A 125 -20.80 15.37 -11.09
C LYS A 125 -21.56 14.71 -9.94
N ALA A 126 -21.97 13.45 -10.09
CA ALA A 126 -22.65 12.71 -9.03
C ALA A 126 -21.81 12.65 -7.73
N LEU A 127 -20.50 12.42 -7.84
CA LEU A 127 -19.60 12.40 -6.68
C LEU A 127 -19.44 13.78 -6.01
N LEU A 128 -19.43 14.86 -6.79
CA LEU A 128 -19.44 16.22 -6.25
C LEU A 128 -20.76 16.53 -5.52
N ASP A 129 -21.91 16.11 -6.08
CA ASP A 129 -23.21 16.27 -5.43
C ASP A 129 -23.27 15.46 -4.13
N GLU A 130 -22.78 14.23 -4.12
CA GLU A 130 -22.67 13.41 -2.90
C GLU A 130 -21.78 14.09 -1.84
N ARG A 131 -20.61 14.63 -2.23
CA ARG A 131 -19.71 15.37 -1.35
C ARG A 131 -20.42 16.56 -0.72
N ASN A 132 -21.10 17.37 -1.54
CA ASN A 132 -21.79 18.56 -1.08
C ASN A 132 -22.94 18.22 -0.12
N ASN A 133 -23.73 17.19 -0.44
CA ASN A 133 -24.82 16.72 0.43
C ASN A 133 -24.28 16.21 1.78
N ALA A 134 -23.20 15.44 1.78
CA ALA A 134 -22.55 14.98 2.99
C ALA A 134 -22.02 16.16 3.83
N ALA A 135 -21.39 17.16 3.20
CA ALA A 135 -20.90 18.36 3.87
C ALA A 135 -22.04 19.18 4.51
N LEU A 136 -23.16 19.36 3.81
CA LEU A 136 -24.36 20.04 4.33
C LEU A 136 -24.97 19.26 5.50
N ALA A 137 -24.97 17.93 5.44
CA ALA A 137 -25.43 17.07 6.52
C ALA A 137 -24.44 16.97 7.70
N ARG A 138 -23.27 17.62 7.62
CA ARG A 138 -22.15 17.50 8.58
C ARG A 138 -21.59 16.08 8.69
N ASP A 139 -21.78 15.26 7.67
CA ASP A 139 -21.13 13.95 7.52
C ASP A 139 -19.73 14.14 6.93
N ILE A 140 -18.76 14.40 7.82
CA ILE A 140 -17.36 14.66 7.42
C ILE A 140 -16.76 13.44 6.73
N GLU A 141 -17.06 12.23 7.21
CA GLU A 141 -16.52 11.00 6.62
C GLU A 141 -17.09 10.77 5.20
N GLY A 142 -18.39 11.00 5.02
CA GLY A 142 -19.03 10.93 3.72
C GLY A 142 -18.44 11.95 2.75
N ALA A 143 -18.24 13.19 3.18
CA ALA A 143 -17.66 14.24 2.36
C ALA A 143 -16.23 13.89 1.92
N ILE A 144 -15.37 13.47 2.84
CA ILE A 144 -13.98 13.03 2.54
C ILE A 144 -13.99 11.85 1.57
N ARG A 145 -14.85 10.87 1.79
CA ARG A 145 -14.95 9.69 0.94
C ARG A 145 -15.36 10.05 -0.49
N SER A 146 -16.38 10.89 -0.65
CA SER A 146 -16.88 11.32 -1.97
C SER A 146 -15.86 12.19 -2.70
N ASP A 147 -15.14 13.07 -1.98
CA ASP A 147 -14.05 13.87 -2.52
C ASP A 147 -12.92 13.00 -3.09
N ILE A 148 -12.47 12.00 -2.34
CA ILE A 148 -11.45 11.04 -2.80
C ILE A 148 -11.93 10.27 -4.02
N GLN A 149 -13.19 9.81 -4.03
CA GLN A 149 -13.74 9.09 -5.17
C GLN A 149 -13.88 9.99 -6.41
N PHE A 150 -14.16 11.29 -6.24
CA PHE A 150 -14.14 12.26 -7.31
C PHE A 150 -12.76 12.37 -7.97
N HIS A 151 -11.72 12.55 -7.17
CA HIS A 151 -10.35 12.62 -7.70
C HIS A 151 -9.89 11.30 -8.35
N ILE A 152 -10.27 10.14 -7.79
CA ILE A 152 -10.03 8.84 -8.43
C ILE A 152 -10.77 8.73 -9.77
N ALA A 153 -12.00 9.26 -9.87
CA ALA A 153 -12.74 9.26 -11.12
C ALA A 153 -12.04 10.10 -12.21
N ILE A 154 -11.42 11.23 -11.84
CA ILE A 154 -10.58 12.02 -12.76
C ILE A 154 -9.36 11.19 -13.19
N ALA A 155 -8.70 10.50 -12.24
CA ALA A 155 -7.54 9.66 -12.54
C ALA A 155 -7.89 8.53 -13.53
N VAL A 156 -9.02 7.87 -13.37
CA VAL A 156 -9.52 6.85 -14.30
C VAL A 156 -9.84 7.47 -15.68
N ALA A 157 -10.39 8.69 -15.72
CA ALA A 157 -10.69 9.39 -16.97
C ALA A 157 -9.43 9.80 -17.75
N SER A 158 -8.26 9.81 -17.12
CA SER A 158 -6.96 10.01 -17.79
C SER A 158 -6.57 8.88 -18.75
N ARG A 159 -7.27 7.73 -18.70
CA ARG A 159 -6.97 6.52 -19.49
C ARG A 159 -5.52 6.03 -19.33
N ASN A 160 -4.96 6.23 -18.15
CA ASN A 160 -3.67 5.69 -17.78
C ASN A 160 -3.82 4.97 -16.43
N ASP A 161 -3.93 3.64 -16.50
CA ASP A 161 -4.19 2.80 -15.33
C ASP A 161 -3.07 2.90 -14.28
N ILE A 162 -1.82 3.09 -14.71
CA ILE A 162 -0.70 3.27 -13.78
C ILE A 162 -0.83 4.58 -12.99
N LEU A 163 -1.20 5.69 -13.66
CA LEU A 163 -1.47 6.95 -12.96
C LEU A 163 -2.65 6.83 -12.00
N ALA A 164 -3.71 6.12 -12.40
CA ALA A 164 -4.87 5.90 -11.55
C ALA A 164 -4.53 5.04 -10.31
N ASP A 165 -3.71 4.01 -10.47
CA ASP A 165 -3.29 3.14 -9.37
C ASP A 165 -2.32 3.84 -8.41
N LEU A 166 -1.36 4.61 -8.94
CA LEU A 166 -0.48 5.43 -8.12
C LEU A 166 -1.27 6.46 -7.33
N TYR A 167 -2.20 7.17 -7.99
CA TYR A 167 -3.04 8.16 -7.31
C TYR A 167 -3.88 7.51 -6.21
N ARG A 168 -4.52 6.38 -6.48
CA ARG A 168 -5.32 5.62 -5.50
C ARG A 168 -4.49 5.25 -4.28
N THR A 169 -3.26 4.76 -4.50
CA THR A 169 -2.35 4.37 -3.43
C THR A 169 -1.96 5.56 -2.54
N VAL A 170 -1.71 6.73 -3.13
CA VAL A 170 -1.39 7.97 -2.39
C VAL A 170 -2.61 8.48 -1.64
N ALA A 171 -3.78 8.55 -2.31
CA ALA A 171 -5.03 9.04 -1.74
C ALA A 171 -5.47 8.24 -0.51
N GLU A 172 -5.32 6.91 -0.52
CA GLU A 172 -5.60 6.05 0.64
C GLU A 172 -4.75 6.40 1.87
N GLN A 173 -3.50 6.81 1.67
CA GLN A 173 -2.64 7.18 2.79
C GLN A 173 -2.99 8.57 3.32
N MET A 174 -3.36 9.50 2.44
CA MET A 174 -3.82 10.83 2.85
C MET A 174 -5.11 10.76 3.67
N THR A 175 -6.06 9.93 3.29
CA THR A 175 -7.30 9.70 4.06
C THR A 175 -6.98 9.36 5.52
N ARG A 176 -6.03 8.47 5.74
CA ARG A 176 -5.60 8.09 7.10
C ARG A 176 -4.98 9.25 7.89
N HIS A 177 -4.32 10.19 7.20
CA HIS A 177 -3.79 11.40 7.82
C HIS A 177 -4.89 12.39 8.20
N PHE A 178 -5.88 12.59 7.32
CA PHE A 178 -7.04 13.47 7.58
C PHE A 178 -7.85 13.00 8.78
N HIS A 179 -8.11 11.70 8.91
CA HIS A 179 -8.80 11.14 10.09
C HIS A 179 -8.05 11.38 11.41
N LYS A 180 -6.72 11.48 11.37
CA LYS A 180 -5.90 11.73 12.57
C LYS A 180 -5.85 13.21 12.99
N THR A 181 -6.02 14.12 12.02
CA THR A 181 -5.77 15.57 12.25
C THR A 181 -7.03 16.40 12.50
N HIS A 182 -8.24 15.81 12.52
CA HIS A 182 -9.51 16.52 12.78
C HIS A 182 -9.62 17.85 12.01
N LEU A 183 -9.46 17.85 10.69
CA LEU A 183 -9.56 19.06 9.88
C LEU A 183 -11.01 19.59 9.88
N PRO A 184 -11.22 20.90 10.11
CA PRO A 184 -12.54 21.49 10.16
C PRO A 184 -13.22 21.46 8.78
N THR A 185 -14.51 21.15 8.77
CA THR A 185 -15.42 21.02 7.61
C THR A 185 -15.42 22.23 6.65
N LYS A 186 -14.96 23.39 7.11
CA LYS A 186 -14.95 24.63 6.34
C LYS A 186 -14.11 24.55 5.06
N LYS A 187 -13.02 23.79 5.09
CA LYS A 187 -12.12 23.64 3.94
C LYS A 187 -12.73 22.87 2.75
N PHE A 188 -13.76 22.04 3.01
CA PHE A 188 -14.47 21.30 1.95
C PHE A 188 -15.60 22.07 1.30
N LEU A 189 -16.05 23.17 1.92
CA LEU A 189 -17.12 24.02 1.38
C LEU A 189 -16.58 25.17 0.52
N GLU A 190 -15.28 25.47 0.64
CA GLU A 190 -14.63 26.61 -0.04
C GLU A 190 -13.80 26.19 -1.26
N SER A 191 -13.69 24.89 -1.57
CA SER A 191 -13.00 24.33 -2.74
C SER A 191 -13.98 23.73 -3.75
#